data_957b368357d3c94b092696d4dcdf2265
#
_entry.id   957b368357d3c94b092696d4dcdf2265
#
_cell.length_a   1.000
_cell.length_b   1.000
_cell.length_c   1.000
_cell.angle_alpha   90.00
_cell.angle_beta   90.00
_cell.angle_gamma   90.00
#
_symmetry.space_group_name_H-M   'P 1'
#
loop_
_entity.id
_entity.type
_entity.pdbx_description
1 polymer ?
#
loop_
_entity_poly.entity_id
_entity_poly.type
_entity_poly.pdbx_seq_one_letter_code
_entity_poly.pdbx_strand_id
1 'polypeptide(L)'
;CVYTTTIAWASPTTPLPMELNPQVVFERMFGSGSTAEQRMLRRERNQSILDSVNDKIKGVRNEISAPDRARLDAFTDNVREIERRLQIAASATAAAPEDFAVPPGIPQSFDQHIKIMFDLLALAFQADITRVGTMLFARDLTGRVYPESGAPTAGFHGLSHHGEDPNLINQ
;
A
#
# COMPACT_ATOMS: atom_id res chain seq x y z
N CYS A 1 -23.70 -7.59 5.01
CA CYS A 1 -22.84 -8.01 3.88
C CYS A 1 -21.64 -8.77 4.43
N VAL A 2 -21.58 -10.09 4.14
CA VAL A 2 -20.58 -10.98 4.74
C VAL A 2 -19.18 -10.81 4.13
N TYR A 3 -19.07 -10.29 2.89
CA TYR A 3 -17.83 -10.22 2.13
C TYR A 3 -17.39 -8.80 1.78
N THR A 4 -17.68 -7.83 2.60
CA THR A 4 -17.31 -6.40 2.38
C THR A 4 -15.81 -6.13 2.40
N THR A 5 -15.02 -7.12 2.82
CA THR A 5 -13.54 -7.01 2.92
C THR A 5 -12.81 -7.92 1.94
N THR A 6 -13.50 -8.47 0.94
CA THR A 6 -12.91 -9.42 0.00
C THR A 6 -13.36 -9.08 -1.41
N ILE A 7 -12.40 -8.84 -2.31
CA ILE A 7 -12.60 -8.59 -3.75
C ILE A 7 -11.88 -9.61 -4.63
N ALA A 8 -11.14 -10.53 -4.04
CA ALA A 8 -10.41 -11.58 -4.74
C ALA A 8 -10.62 -12.92 -4.04
N TRP A 9 -10.62 -13.99 -4.81
CA TRP A 9 -10.90 -15.36 -4.37
C TRP A 9 -9.87 -16.32 -4.92
N ALA A 10 -9.33 -17.19 -4.09
CA ALA A 10 -8.43 -18.27 -4.51
C ALA A 10 -9.19 -19.44 -5.13
N SER A 11 -10.46 -19.63 -4.75
CA SER A 11 -11.37 -20.65 -5.28
C SER A 11 -12.82 -20.17 -5.11
N PRO A 12 -13.84 -20.84 -5.64
CA PRO A 12 -15.24 -20.46 -5.47
C PRO A 12 -15.69 -20.30 -4.01
N THR A 13 -14.96 -20.87 -3.06
CA THR A 13 -15.31 -20.86 -1.63
C THR A 13 -14.23 -20.29 -0.72
N THR A 14 -13.08 -19.86 -1.27
CA THR A 14 -11.95 -19.38 -0.47
C THR A 14 -11.66 -17.92 -0.78
N PRO A 15 -12.19 -16.97 0.03
CA PRO A 15 -11.90 -15.56 -0.13
C PRO A 15 -10.44 -15.26 0.22
N LEU A 16 -9.84 -14.32 -0.49
CA LEU A 16 -8.52 -13.77 -0.16
C LEU A 16 -8.72 -12.50 0.69
N PRO A 17 -8.13 -12.44 1.89
CA PRO A 17 -8.22 -11.25 2.72
C PRO A 17 -7.51 -10.07 2.05
N MET A 18 -8.12 -8.87 2.14
CA MET A 18 -7.46 -7.64 1.72
C MET A 18 -6.33 -7.27 2.68
N GLU A 19 -5.25 -6.76 2.12
CA GLU A 19 -4.19 -6.11 2.90
C GLU A 19 -4.35 -4.58 2.79
N LEU A 20 -4.43 -3.92 3.93
CA LEU A 20 -4.59 -2.47 4.04
C LEU A 20 -3.29 -1.76 4.43
N ASN A 21 -2.33 -2.49 4.98
CA ASN A 21 -1.09 -1.92 5.47
C ASN A 21 -0.02 -1.94 4.37
N PRO A 22 0.38 -0.77 3.81
CA PRO A 22 1.38 -0.71 2.76
C PRO A 22 2.73 -1.30 3.18
N GLN A 23 3.11 -1.18 4.45
CA GLN A 23 4.34 -1.77 4.95
C GLN A 23 4.29 -3.30 4.90
N VAL A 24 3.15 -3.90 5.25
CA VAL A 24 2.98 -5.37 5.15
C VAL A 24 3.03 -5.83 3.70
N VAL A 25 2.40 -5.06 2.78
CA VAL A 25 2.48 -5.34 1.33
C VAL A 25 3.93 -5.29 0.86
N PHE A 26 4.67 -4.23 1.17
CA PHE A 26 6.08 -4.06 0.80
C PHE A 26 6.94 -5.21 1.33
N GLU A 27 6.77 -5.59 2.60
CA GLU A 27 7.50 -6.70 3.21
C GLU A 27 7.17 -8.07 2.59
N ARG A 28 5.92 -8.27 2.13
CA ARG A 28 5.55 -9.49 1.40
C ARG A 28 6.17 -9.55 0.01
N MET A 29 6.29 -8.41 -0.67
CA MET A 29 6.86 -8.32 -2.01
C MET A 29 8.38 -8.52 -2.00
N PHE A 30 9.09 -7.86 -1.09
CA PHE A 30 10.55 -7.75 -1.10
C PHE A 30 11.23 -8.44 0.09
N GLY A 31 10.48 -8.76 1.13
CA GLY A 31 10.98 -9.48 2.29
C GLY A 31 11.15 -10.96 2.01
N SER A 32 12.34 -11.40 1.63
CA SER A 32 12.70 -12.78 1.30
C SER A 32 12.17 -13.80 2.31
N GLY A 33 10.94 -14.34 2.09
CA GLY A 33 10.36 -15.49 2.78
C GLY A 33 10.33 -15.44 4.31
N SER A 34 10.56 -14.28 4.93
CA SER A 34 10.73 -14.17 6.36
C SER A 34 9.42 -14.42 7.13
N THR A 35 9.52 -15.16 8.23
CA THR A 35 8.40 -15.33 9.17
C THR A 35 7.96 -13.99 9.77
N ALA A 36 6.76 -13.93 10.38
CA ALA A 36 6.29 -12.74 11.07
C ALA A 36 7.28 -12.26 12.14
N GLU A 37 7.92 -13.18 12.85
CA GLU A 37 8.94 -12.93 13.86
C GLU A 37 10.19 -12.29 13.24
N GLN A 38 10.69 -12.82 12.14
CA GLN A 38 11.85 -12.24 11.44
C GLN A 38 11.56 -10.83 10.87
N ARG A 39 10.32 -10.58 10.42
CA ARG A 39 9.90 -9.23 10.03
C ARG A 39 9.91 -8.25 11.19
N MET A 40 9.43 -8.70 12.37
CA MET A 40 9.41 -7.90 13.59
C MET A 40 10.85 -7.56 14.07
N LEU A 41 11.74 -8.55 14.12
CA LEU A 41 13.15 -8.35 14.45
C LEU A 41 13.87 -7.41 13.48
N ARG A 42 13.52 -7.44 12.19
CA ARG A 42 14.08 -6.52 11.19
C ARG A 42 13.62 -5.08 11.41
N ARG A 43 12.33 -4.89 11.75
CA ARG A 43 11.79 -3.56 12.11
C ARG A 43 12.49 -2.99 13.35
N GLU A 44 12.68 -3.79 14.39
CA GLU A 44 13.40 -3.40 15.60
C GLU A 44 14.84 -2.97 15.33
N ARG A 45 15.48 -3.56 14.33
CA ARG A 45 16.84 -3.22 13.90
C ARG A 45 16.92 -2.08 12.89
N ASN A 46 15.81 -1.48 12.47
CA ASN A 46 15.76 -0.46 11.41
C ASN A 46 16.56 -0.83 10.15
N GLN A 47 16.60 -2.12 9.80
CA GLN A 47 17.34 -2.59 8.63
C GLN A 47 16.49 -2.43 7.37
N SER A 48 17.00 -1.68 6.40
CA SER A 48 16.43 -1.58 5.06
C SER A 48 16.38 -2.96 4.39
N ILE A 49 15.27 -3.25 3.72
CA ILE A 49 15.15 -4.46 2.89
C ILE A 49 16.13 -4.40 1.72
N LEU A 50 16.33 -3.22 1.14
CA LEU A 50 17.28 -3.01 0.07
C LEU A 50 18.73 -3.26 0.48
N ASP A 51 19.10 -2.95 1.71
CA ASP A 51 20.46 -3.22 2.19
C ASP A 51 20.74 -4.72 2.19
N SER A 52 19.75 -5.55 2.46
CA SER A 52 19.89 -7.01 2.43
C SER A 52 20.09 -7.61 1.03
N VAL A 53 19.72 -6.89 -0.02
CA VAL A 53 19.85 -7.35 -1.42
C VAL A 53 20.89 -6.54 -2.22
N ASN A 54 21.47 -5.49 -1.63
CA ASN A 54 22.40 -4.58 -2.32
C ASN A 54 23.60 -5.29 -2.94
N ASP A 55 24.15 -6.29 -2.27
CA ASP A 55 25.32 -7.01 -2.80
C ASP A 55 24.96 -7.86 -4.03
N LYS A 56 23.76 -8.42 -4.05
CA LYS A 56 23.24 -9.13 -5.22
C LYS A 56 22.99 -8.18 -6.39
N ILE A 57 22.39 -7.01 -6.10
CA ILE A 57 22.15 -5.96 -7.12
C ILE A 57 23.47 -5.49 -7.71
N LYS A 58 24.52 -5.26 -6.90
CA LYS A 58 25.85 -4.86 -7.36
C LYS A 58 26.48 -5.90 -8.28
N GLY A 59 26.35 -7.19 -7.97
CA GLY A 59 26.83 -8.27 -8.83
C GLY A 59 26.16 -8.22 -10.20
N VAL A 60 24.85 -8.28 -10.25
CA VAL A 60 24.06 -8.21 -11.50
C VAL A 60 24.36 -6.95 -12.30
N ARG A 61 24.46 -5.80 -11.64
CA ARG A 61 24.75 -4.50 -12.29
C ARG A 61 26.03 -4.49 -13.10
N ASN A 62 27.04 -5.25 -12.70
CA ASN A 62 28.32 -5.33 -13.41
C ASN A 62 28.29 -6.24 -14.66
N GLU A 63 27.30 -7.14 -14.73
CA GLU A 63 27.18 -8.14 -15.80
C GLU A 63 26.19 -7.75 -16.91
N ILE A 64 25.38 -6.70 -16.71
CA ILE A 64 24.32 -6.29 -17.64
C ILE A 64 24.73 -5.10 -18.53
N SER A 65 23.95 -4.90 -19.61
CA SER A 65 24.14 -3.80 -20.56
C SER A 65 23.91 -2.42 -19.93
N ALA A 66 24.43 -1.35 -20.52
CA ALA A 66 24.23 0.01 -20.03
C ALA A 66 22.74 0.42 -19.96
N PRO A 67 21.88 0.12 -20.97
CA PRO A 67 20.44 0.38 -20.88
C PRO A 67 19.76 -0.38 -19.74
N ASP A 68 20.13 -1.65 -19.53
CA ASP A 68 19.54 -2.47 -18.46
C ASP A 68 20.02 -2.01 -17.09
N ARG A 69 21.24 -1.53 -16.99
CA ARG A 69 21.76 -0.90 -15.77
C ARG A 69 20.95 0.33 -15.39
N ALA A 70 20.64 1.19 -16.35
CA ALA A 70 19.79 2.36 -16.10
C ALA A 70 18.38 1.98 -15.61
N ARG A 71 17.80 0.91 -16.16
CA ARG A 71 16.50 0.37 -15.70
C ARG A 71 16.59 -0.18 -14.28
N LEU A 72 17.65 -0.92 -13.97
CA LEU A 72 17.89 -1.46 -12.63
C LEU A 72 18.08 -0.34 -11.59
N ASP A 73 18.84 0.69 -11.93
CA ASP A 73 19.06 1.85 -11.08
C ASP A 73 17.73 2.57 -10.81
N ALA A 74 16.92 2.85 -11.85
CA ALA A 74 15.61 3.48 -11.70
C ALA A 74 14.65 2.64 -10.86
N PHE A 75 14.63 1.33 -11.05
CA PHE A 75 13.82 0.41 -10.22
C PHE A 75 14.24 0.47 -8.75
N THR A 76 15.55 0.43 -8.49
CA THR A 76 16.11 0.49 -7.13
C THR A 76 15.78 1.82 -6.45
N ASP A 77 15.83 2.92 -7.18
CA ASP A 77 15.48 4.24 -6.64
C ASP A 77 13.99 4.34 -6.30
N ASN A 78 13.10 3.76 -7.12
CA ASN A 78 11.67 3.68 -6.83
C ASN A 78 11.41 2.87 -5.55
N VAL A 79 12.07 1.73 -5.37
CA VAL A 79 11.92 0.90 -4.15
C VAL A 79 12.38 1.69 -2.91
N ARG A 80 13.52 2.40 -2.99
CA ARG A 80 14.04 3.23 -1.89
C ARG A 80 13.07 4.35 -1.51
N GLU A 81 12.49 5.01 -2.51
CA GLU A 81 11.54 6.09 -2.25
C GLU A 81 10.28 5.59 -1.54
N ILE A 82 9.77 4.42 -1.92
CA ILE A 82 8.63 3.81 -1.23
C ILE A 82 9.01 3.43 0.19
N GLU A 83 10.16 2.77 0.39
CA GLU A 83 10.68 2.42 1.72
C GLU A 83 10.79 3.66 2.62
N ARG A 84 11.33 4.77 2.09
CA ARG A 84 11.41 6.05 2.81
C ARG A 84 10.03 6.58 3.22
N ARG A 85 9.04 6.54 2.32
CA ARG A 85 7.66 6.99 2.62
C ARG A 85 7.00 6.11 3.68
N LEU A 86 7.25 4.81 3.66
CA LEU A 86 6.75 3.88 4.67
C LEU A 86 7.37 4.16 6.04
N GLN A 87 8.66 4.47 6.11
CA GLN A 87 9.35 4.84 7.35
C GLN A 87 8.79 6.14 7.94
N ILE A 88 8.53 7.15 7.10
CA ILE A 88 7.90 8.40 7.53
C ILE A 88 6.50 8.14 8.08
N ALA A 89 5.68 7.34 7.39
CA ALA A 89 4.34 7.00 7.84
C ALA A 89 4.37 6.24 9.19
N ALA A 90 5.31 5.31 9.36
CA ALA A 90 5.47 4.58 10.61
C ALA A 90 5.89 5.50 11.77
N SER A 91 6.80 6.44 11.53
CA SER A 91 7.25 7.41 12.52
C SER A 91 6.14 8.40 12.91
N ALA A 92 5.35 8.87 11.95
CA ALA A 92 4.22 9.76 12.20
C ALA A 92 3.12 9.08 13.02
N THR A 93 2.89 7.78 12.79
CA THR A 93 1.90 7.00 13.55
C THR A 93 2.35 6.75 15.00
N ALA A 94 3.65 6.56 15.22
CA ALA A 94 4.21 6.37 16.56
C ALA A 94 4.08 7.63 17.44
N ALA A 95 3.93 8.81 16.85
CA ALA A 95 3.73 10.09 17.53
C ALA A 95 2.24 10.44 17.76
N ALA A 96 1.30 9.61 17.32
CA ALA A 96 -0.13 9.84 17.50
C ALA A 96 -0.59 9.55 18.95
N PRO A 97 -1.61 10.25 19.48
CA PRO A 97 -2.18 9.94 20.79
C PRO A 97 -2.70 8.51 20.86
N GLU A 98 -2.54 7.86 22.03
CA GLU A 98 -2.90 6.45 22.26
C GLU A 98 -4.38 6.11 21.96
N ASP A 99 -5.27 7.08 22.02
CA ASP A 99 -6.71 6.91 21.74
C ASP A 99 -7.04 6.69 20.26
N PHE A 100 -6.08 6.88 19.35
CA PHE A 100 -6.21 6.67 17.90
C PHE A 100 -5.08 5.79 17.37
N ALA A 101 -5.03 4.54 17.79
CA ALA A 101 -4.03 3.58 17.33
C ALA A 101 -4.27 3.15 15.88
N VAL A 102 -3.79 3.93 14.91
CA VAL A 102 -3.62 3.46 13.53
C VAL A 102 -2.42 2.50 13.51
N PRO A 103 -2.55 1.29 12.92
CA PRO A 103 -1.42 0.37 12.83
C PRO A 103 -0.19 1.04 12.19
N PRO A 104 1.03 0.81 12.70
CA PRO A 104 2.23 1.39 12.13
C PRO A 104 2.36 1.08 10.63
N GLY A 105 2.77 2.08 9.85
CA GLY A 105 2.94 1.94 8.41
C GLY A 105 1.71 2.27 7.56
N ILE A 106 0.58 2.64 8.17
CA ILE A 106 -0.57 3.18 7.44
C ILE A 106 -0.54 4.71 7.53
N PRO A 107 -0.42 5.45 6.40
CA PRO A 107 -0.51 6.90 6.40
C PRO A 107 -1.86 7.40 6.92
N GLN A 108 -1.87 8.50 7.67
CA GLN A 108 -3.10 9.12 8.15
C GLN A 108 -3.91 9.76 6.99
N SER A 109 -3.23 10.34 6.02
CA SER A 109 -3.85 10.88 4.82
C SER A 109 -4.27 9.76 3.88
N PHE A 110 -5.54 9.80 3.45
CA PHE A 110 -6.07 8.87 2.47
C PHE A 110 -5.33 8.96 1.13
N ASP A 111 -5.05 10.17 0.67
CA ASP A 111 -4.30 10.42 -0.57
C ASP A 111 -2.91 9.77 -0.52
N GLN A 112 -2.17 9.97 0.55
CA GLN A 112 -0.86 9.33 0.75
C GLN A 112 -0.96 7.82 0.80
N HIS A 113 -1.98 7.29 1.49
CA HIS A 113 -2.22 5.84 1.58
C HIS A 113 -2.47 5.23 0.20
N ILE A 114 -3.39 5.81 -0.56
CA ILE A 114 -3.74 5.34 -1.89
C ILE A 114 -2.54 5.43 -2.85
N LYS A 115 -1.81 6.53 -2.84
CA LYS A 115 -0.59 6.68 -3.65
C LYS A 115 0.43 5.59 -3.38
N ILE A 116 0.75 5.32 -2.11
CA ILE A 116 1.70 4.26 -1.77
C ILE A 116 1.19 2.89 -2.23
N MET A 117 -0.10 2.59 -2.06
CA MET A 117 -0.67 1.31 -2.48
C MET A 117 -0.62 1.13 -4.00
N PHE A 118 -0.89 2.18 -4.79
CA PHE A 118 -0.75 2.14 -6.25
C PHE A 118 0.71 1.99 -6.69
N ASP A 119 1.64 2.69 -6.05
CA ASP A 119 3.07 2.57 -6.34
C ASP A 119 3.59 1.15 -6.05
N LEU A 120 3.12 0.53 -4.94
CA LEU A 120 3.42 -0.86 -4.63
C LEU A 120 2.85 -1.83 -5.69
N LEU A 121 1.64 -1.59 -6.16
CA LEU A 121 1.05 -2.39 -7.23
C LEU A 121 1.84 -2.25 -8.54
N ALA A 122 2.24 -1.03 -8.90
CA ALA A 122 3.08 -0.77 -10.07
C ALA A 122 4.44 -1.47 -9.96
N LEU A 123 5.09 -1.40 -8.79
CA LEU A 123 6.32 -2.13 -8.52
C LEU A 123 6.17 -3.64 -8.62
N ALA A 124 5.03 -4.20 -8.14
CA ALA A 124 4.76 -5.62 -8.23
C ALA A 124 4.73 -6.10 -9.69
N PHE A 125 4.13 -5.30 -10.60
CA PHE A 125 4.14 -5.58 -12.04
C PHE A 125 5.53 -5.39 -12.66
N GLN A 126 6.24 -4.33 -12.32
CA GLN A 126 7.60 -4.07 -12.84
C GLN A 126 8.60 -5.16 -12.45
N ALA A 127 8.46 -5.70 -11.24
CA ALA A 127 9.31 -6.77 -10.72
C ALA A 127 8.85 -8.19 -11.12
N ASP A 128 7.80 -8.32 -11.96
CA ASP A 128 7.16 -9.61 -12.33
C ASP A 128 6.79 -10.48 -11.11
N ILE A 129 6.52 -9.85 -9.94
CA ILE A 129 6.05 -10.54 -8.73
C ILE A 129 4.64 -11.08 -8.96
N THR A 130 3.83 -10.31 -9.68
CA THR A 130 2.48 -10.72 -10.11
C THR A 130 2.14 -10.12 -11.46
N ARG A 131 1.21 -10.76 -12.18
CA ARG A 131 0.63 -10.26 -13.44
C ARG A 131 -0.85 -9.91 -13.28
N VAL A 132 -1.41 -10.19 -12.11
CA VAL A 132 -2.80 -9.89 -11.77
C VAL A 132 -2.82 -9.23 -10.41
N GLY A 133 -3.46 -8.08 -10.32
CA GLY A 133 -3.66 -7.35 -9.07
C GLY A 133 -5.10 -6.87 -8.97
N THR A 134 -5.65 -6.90 -7.77
CA THR A 134 -6.96 -6.31 -7.47
C THR A 134 -6.78 -5.26 -6.40
N MET A 135 -7.37 -4.09 -6.59
CA MET A 135 -7.34 -3.00 -5.63
C MET A 135 -8.73 -2.42 -5.47
N LEU A 136 -9.17 -2.30 -4.23
CA LEU A 136 -10.41 -1.62 -3.88
C LEU A 136 -10.07 -0.23 -3.36
N PHE A 137 -10.40 0.79 -4.13
CA PHE A 137 -10.15 2.19 -3.78
C PHE A 137 -10.94 2.60 -2.53
N ALA A 138 -12.22 2.27 -2.50
CA ALA A 138 -13.10 2.47 -1.35
C ALA A 138 -14.17 1.40 -1.34
N ARG A 139 -14.68 1.06 -0.16
CA ARG A 139 -15.86 0.20 -0.05
C ARG A 139 -17.10 1.01 -0.41
N ASP A 140 -18.10 0.37 -1.02
CA ASP A 140 -19.40 0.95 -1.30
C ASP A 140 -20.12 1.48 -0.05
N LEU A 141 -19.92 0.80 1.09
CA LEU A 141 -20.46 1.18 2.40
C LEU A 141 -19.62 2.24 3.15
N THR A 142 -18.66 2.90 2.47
CA THR A 142 -17.81 3.85 3.16
C THR A 142 -18.54 5.11 3.57
N GLY A 143 -18.48 5.44 4.87
CA GLY A 143 -18.90 6.74 5.39
C GLY A 143 -17.84 7.83 5.29
N ARG A 144 -16.72 7.56 4.57
CA ARG A 144 -15.63 8.52 4.44
C ARG A 144 -16.04 9.73 3.64
N VAL A 145 -15.61 10.89 4.10
CA VAL A 145 -15.66 12.15 3.39
C VAL A 145 -14.35 12.30 2.60
N TYR A 146 -14.42 12.82 1.40
CA TYR A 146 -13.27 13.08 0.52
C TYR A 146 -13.17 14.57 0.21
N PRO A 147 -12.57 15.38 1.11
CA PRO A 147 -12.50 16.84 0.94
C PRO A 147 -11.77 17.26 -0.34
N GLU A 148 -10.80 16.45 -0.76
CA GLU A 148 -9.97 16.70 -1.93
C GLU A 148 -10.75 16.58 -3.25
N SER A 149 -11.90 15.90 -3.23
CA SER A 149 -12.78 15.78 -4.41
C SER A 149 -13.62 17.03 -4.69
N GLY A 150 -13.60 18.02 -3.77
CA GLY A 150 -14.52 19.16 -3.81
C GLY A 150 -15.96 18.82 -3.41
N ALA A 151 -16.24 17.56 -3.07
CA ALA A 151 -17.52 17.15 -2.54
C ALA A 151 -17.66 17.62 -1.08
N PRO A 152 -18.88 17.85 -0.60
CA PRO A 152 -19.12 18.41 0.70
C PRO A 152 -18.86 17.42 1.84
N THR A 153 -19.29 17.81 3.03
CA THR A 153 -18.99 17.21 4.32
C THR A 153 -19.70 15.91 4.64
N ALA A 154 -20.50 15.35 3.71
CA ALA A 154 -21.23 14.10 3.91
C ALA A 154 -20.45 12.89 3.38
N GLY A 155 -20.56 11.74 4.04
CA GLY A 155 -19.92 10.51 3.61
C GLY A 155 -20.51 9.97 2.31
N PHE A 156 -19.65 9.45 1.43
CA PHE A 156 -20.01 8.96 0.09
C PHE A 156 -21.24 8.03 0.07
N HIS A 157 -21.26 7.02 0.94
CA HIS A 157 -22.39 6.08 1.00
C HIS A 157 -23.70 6.77 1.40
N GLY A 158 -23.66 7.69 2.38
CA GLY A 158 -24.84 8.47 2.76
C GLY A 158 -25.41 9.30 1.63
N LEU A 159 -24.54 9.90 0.81
CA LEU A 159 -24.96 10.66 -0.38
C LEU A 159 -25.58 9.79 -1.46
N SER A 160 -25.17 8.53 -1.58
CA SER A 160 -25.78 7.61 -2.57
C SER A 160 -27.25 7.29 -2.28
N HIS A 161 -27.71 7.52 -1.04
CA HIS A 161 -29.11 7.37 -0.62
C HIS A 161 -29.90 8.69 -0.70
N HIS A 162 -29.67 9.49 -1.74
CA HIS A 162 -30.23 10.84 -1.91
C HIS A 162 -31.75 10.90 -2.04
N GLY A 163 -32.45 9.79 -2.29
CA GLY A 163 -33.92 9.73 -2.39
C GLY A 163 -34.52 10.69 -3.41
N GLU A 164 -33.75 10.99 -4.49
CA GLU A 164 -34.09 11.97 -5.53
C GLU A 164 -34.19 13.42 -5.04
N ASP A 165 -33.68 13.74 -3.85
CA ASP A 165 -33.58 15.11 -3.35
C ASP A 165 -32.53 15.90 -4.15
N PRO A 166 -32.93 16.98 -4.87
CA PRO A 166 -32.01 17.77 -5.68
C PRO A 166 -30.83 18.37 -4.87
N ASN A 167 -31.04 18.65 -3.58
CA ASN A 167 -29.99 19.19 -2.74
C ASN A 167 -28.92 18.14 -2.39
N LEU A 168 -29.28 16.86 -2.36
CA LEU A 168 -28.36 15.75 -2.12
C LEU A 168 -27.70 15.27 -3.42
N ILE A 169 -28.39 15.34 -4.54
CA ILE A 169 -27.88 14.96 -5.87
C ILE A 169 -26.76 15.92 -6.33
N ASN A 170 -26.88 17.21 -5.97
CA ASN A 170 -25.92 18.24 -6.39
C ASN A 170 -24.72 18.40 -5.45
N GLN A 171 -24.60 17.55 -4.49
CA GLN A 171 -23.46 17.47 -3.58
C GLN A 171 -22.41 16.51 -4.11
#